data_2d03f8669e93322d50c33b0a6abd41f6
#
_entry.id   2d03f8669e93322d50c33b0a6abd41f6
#
_cell.length_a   1.000
_cell.length_b   1.000
_cell.length_c   1.000
_cell.angle_alpha   90.00
_cell.angle_beta   90.00
_cell.angle_gamma   90.00
#
_symmetry.space_group_name_H-M   'P 1'
#
loop_
_entity.id
_entity.type
_entity.pdbx_description
1 polymer ?
#
loop_
_entity_poly.entity_id
_entity_poly.type
_entity_poly.pdbx_seq_one_letter_code
_entity_poly.pdbx_strand_id
1 'polypeptide(L)'
;ITSGNFVNISDFMSVGGFMNELFIDYVDFELGYKFKKNGFKICYLKDFSLKHTIGNPIEIHLFGKTYYAMNHSPIRYYYRYRNAYYLYHFVDRQFFKKEYYKEMIVNTLKMLIYEKNQKVKFSMIRKGIQDAKCKKMGKFN
;
A
#
# COMPACT_ATOMS: atom_id res chain seq x y z
N ILE A 1 6.68 4.89 -3.77
CA ILE A 1 6.27 6.30 -3.50
C ILE A 1 5.98 6.95 -4.84
N THR A 2 4.76 7.42 -5.03
CA THR A 2 4.34 8.09 -6.29
C THR A 2 4.93 9.50 -6.41
N SER A 3 5.19 10.17 -5.30
CA SER A 3 5.78 11.51 -5.28
C SER A 3 7.25 11.46 -5.70
N GLY A 4 7.62 12.25 -6.72
CA GLY A 4 8.98 12.32 -7.23
C GLY A 4 9.36 11.18 -8.20
N ASN A 5 8.39 10.41 -8.70
CA ASN A 5 8.64 9.44 -9.75
C ASN A 5 8.62 10.11 -11.13
N PHE A 6 9.62 9.78 -11.94
CA PHE A 6 9.66 10.11 -13.36
C PHE A 6 9.52 8.82 -14.15
N VAL A 7 8.57 8.79 -15.06
CA VAL A 7 8.26 7.59 -15.86
C VAL A 7 8.20 7.97 -17.31
N ASN A 8 8.83 7.18 -18.18
CA ASN A 8 8.66 7.31 -19.61
C ASN A 8 7.23 6.93 -19.99
N ILE A 9 6.53 7.79 -20.74
CA ILE A 9 5.12 7.60 -21.08
C ILE A 9 4.91 6.37 -21.96
N SER A 10 5.82 6.11 -22.94
CA SER A 10 5.73 4.93 -23.79
C SER A 10 5.81 3.65 -22.97
N ASP A 11 6.79 3.59 -22.05
CA ASP A 11 6.98 2.43 -21.18
C ASP A 11 5.78 2.25 -20.22
N PHE A 12 5.27 3.35 -19.68
CA PHE A 12 4.07 3.34 -18.84
C PHE A 12 2.85 2.78 -19.57
N MET A 13 2.63 3.22 -20.80
CA MET A 13 1.53 2.73 -21.63
C MET A 13 1.73 1.27 -22.03
N SER A 14 2.97 0.86 -22.33
CA SER A 14 3.29 -0.52 -22.72
C SER A 14 3.00 -1.56 -21.63
N VAL A 15 3.11 -1.17 -20.35
CA VAL A 15 2.77 -2.04 -19.22
C VAL A 15 1.31 -1.93 -18.80
N GLY A 16 0.48 -1.17 -19.53
CA GLY A 16 -0.95 -0.99 -19.26
C GLY A 16 -1.27 0.04 -18.17
N GLY A 17 -0.36 0.98 -17.89
CA GLY A 17 -0.58 2.10 -16.97
C GLY A 17 -0.92 1.69 -15.55
N PHE A 18 -1.64 2.55 -14.82
CA PHE A 18 -2.11 2.26 -13.47
C PHE A 18 -3.28 1.27 -13.46
N MET A 19 -3.33 0.44 -12.43
CA MET A 19 -4.48 -0.42 -12.13
C MET A 19 -5.56 0.42 -11.42
N ASN A 20 -6.51 0.95 -12.18
CA ASN A 20 -7.55 1.88 -11.69
C ASN A 20 -8.44 1.25 -10.60
N GLU A 21 -8.61 -0.07 -10.63
CA GLU A 21 -9.37 -0.84 -9.66
C GLU A 21 -8.84 -0.71 -8.24
N LEU A 22 -7.56 -0.40 -8.06
CA LEU A 22 -6.99 -0.16 -6.73
C LEU A 22 -7.47 1.14 -6.09
N PHE A 23 -7.83 2.15 -6.90
CA PHE A 23 -8.29 3.47 -6.52
C PHE A 23 -7.24 4.30 -5.74
N ILE A 24 -6.81 3.83 -4.56
CA ILE A 24 -5.78 4.46 -3.72
C ILE A 24 -5.01 3.39 -2.93
N ASP A 25 -3.78 3.68 -2.55
CA ASP A 25 -2.82 2.79 -1.91
C ASP A 25 -2.45 1.55 -2.77
N TYR A 26 -1.20 1.16 -2.77
CA TYR A 26 -0.63 0.07 -3.57
C TYR A 26 -0.56 0.30 -5.09
N VAL A 27 -1.05 1.42 -5.61
CA VAL A 27 -1.04 1.75 -7.04
C VAL A 27 0.41 1.83 -7.58
N ASP A 28 1.29 2.47 -6.82
CA ASP A 28 2.72 2.58 -7.12
C ASP A 28 3.46 1.24 -6.99
N PHE A 29 3.08 0.41 -6.02
CA PHE A 29 3.63 -0.94 -5.87
C PHE A 29 3.26 -1.84 -7.04
N GLU A 30 2.02 -1.78 -7.48
CA GLU A 30 1.52 -2.56 -8.62
C GLU A 30 2.18 -2.10 -9.93
N LEU A 31 2.32 -0.80 -10.14
CA LEU A 31 3.06 -0.27 -11.29
C LEU A 31 4.53 -0.72 -11.27
N GLY A 32 5.20 -0.63 -10.12
CA GLY A 32 6.56 -1.13 -9.94
C GLY A 32 6.71 -2.62 -10.24
N TYR A 33 5.71 -3.42 -9.86
CA TYR A 33 5.63 -4.84 -10.21
C TYR A 33 5.53 -5.04 -11.73
N LYS A 34 4.65 -4.31 -12.41
CA LYS A 34 4.51 -4.38 -13.88
C LYS A 34 5.81 -4.05 -14.59
N PHE A 35 6.47 -2.95 -14.19
CA PHE A 35 7.77 -2.59 -14.77
C PHE A 35 8.80 -3.70 -14.58
N LYS A 36 8.95 -4.21 -13.35
CA LYS A 36 9.90 -5.28 -13.06
C LYS A 36 9.60 -6.55 -13.84
N LYS A 37 8.34 -6.93 -13.94
CA LYS A 37 7.90 -8.14 -14.66
C LYS A 37 8.18 -8.05 -16.17
N ASN A 38 8.13 -6.85 -16.73
CA ASN A 38 8.42 -6.58 -18.14
C ASN A 38 9.89 -6.22 -18.41
N GLY A 39 10.80 -6.45 -17.45
CA GLY A 39 12.24 -6.28 -17.61
C GLY A 39 12.74 -4.83 -17.52
N PHE A 40 11.88 -3.88 -17.19
CA PHE A 40 12.30 -2.49 -16.99
C PHE A 40 13.11 -2.31 -15.71
N LYS A 41 14.08 -1.40 -15.78
CA LYS A 41 14.90 -1.02 -14.63
C LYS A 41 14.27 0.17 -13.90
N ILE A 42 14.19 0.08 -12.58
CA ILE A 42 13.79 1.19 -11.72
C ILE A 42 15.05 1.72 -11.05
N CYS A 43 15.37 2.99 -11.31
CA CYS A 43 16.58 3.64 -10.80
C CYS A 43 16.22 4.60 -9.66
N TYR A 44 17.05 4.64 -8.65
CA TYR A 44 16.97 5.63 -7.56
C TYR A 44 18.04 6.70 -7.78
N LEU A 45 17.62 7.97 -7.87
CA LEU A 45 18.51 9.13 -8.00
C LEU A 45 18.91 9.61 -6.61
N LYS A 46 20.15 9.36 -6.21
CA LYS A 46 20.67 9.65 -4.86
C LYS A 46 20.88 11.14 -4.59
N ASP A 47 21.15 11.90 -5.64
CA ASP A 47 21.53 13.32 -5.53
C ASP A 47 20.32 14.27 -5.45
N PHE A 48 19.11 13.71 -5.52
CA PHE A 48 17.87 14.47 -5.42
C PHE A 48 17.07 14.07 -4.20
N SER A 49 16.64 15.05 -3.42
CA SER A 49 15.74 14.85 -2.27
C SER A 49 14.46 15.63 -2.45
N LEU A 50 13.33 14.95 -2.22
CA LEU A 50 12.01 15.57 -2.20
C LEU A 50 11.51 15.66 -0.76
N LYS A 51 11.22 16.87 -0.30
CA LYS A 51 10.60 17.09 1.00
C LYS A 51 9.12 16.68 0.90
N HIS A 52 8.74 15.61 1.55
CA HIS A 52 7.38 15.08 1.48
C HIS A 52 6.82 14.83 2.88
N THR A 53 5.68 15.44 3.20
CA THR A 53 5.01 15.25 4.48
C THR A 53 4.12 14.00 4.41
N ILE A 54 4.41 13.02 5.24
CA ILE A 54 3.65 11.76 5.32
C ILE A 54 2.63 11.87 6.46
N GLY A 55 1.42 12.29 6.18
CA GLY A 55 0.30 12.25 7.12
C GLY A 55 0.61 12.71 8.54
N ASN A 56 0.08 12.02 9.55
CA ASN A 56 0.27 12.32 10.97
C ASN A 56 0.66 11.03 11.74
N PRO A 57 1.88 10.48 11.52
CA PRO A 57 2.31 9.24 12.13
C PRO A 57 2.53 9.40 13.64
N ILE A 58 2.26 8.34 14.40
CA ILE A 58 2.58 8.23 15.82
C ILE A 58 3.98 7.62 15.95
N GLU A 59 4.89 8.34 16.61
CA GLU A 59 6.22 7.83 16.91
C GLU A 59 6.17 6.82 18.07
N ILE A 60 6.87 5.71 17.91
CA ILE A 60 6.97 4.62 18.87
C ILE A 60 8.44 4.37 19.13
N HIS A 61 8.89 4.62 20.34
CA HIS A 61 10.26 4.35 20.77
C HIS A 61 10.31 2.98 21.47
N LEU A 62 11.03 2.03 20.89
CA LEU A 62 11.17 0.69 21.44
C LEU A 62 12.60 0.16 21.23
N PHE A 63 13.25 -0.29 22.32
CA PHE A 63 14.62 -0.83 22.30
C PHE A 63 15.63 0.10 21.58
N GLY A 64 15.55 1.40 21.84
CA GLY A 64 16.47 2.40 21.26
C GLY A 64 16.24 2.68 19.76
N LYS A 65 15.16 2.15 19.18
CA LYS A 65 14.78 2.39 17.77
C LYS A 65 13.44 3.10 17.70
N THR A 66 13.31 3.98 16.70
CA THR A 66 12.04 4.68 16.42
C THR A 66 11.30 3.95 15.32
N TYR A 67 10.04 3.65 15.60
CA TYR A 67 9.08 3.06 14.67
C TYR A 67 7.89 4.02 14.50
N TYR A 68 7.08 3.80 13.47
CA TYR A 68 5.93 4.65 13.20
C TYR A 68 4.66 3.80 13.05
N ALA A 69 3.58 4.20 13.73
CA ALA A 69 2.23 3.80 13.40
C ALA A 69 1.61 4.89 12.52
N MET A 70 1.07 4.53 11.39
CA MET A 70 0.70 5.50 10.35
C MET A 70 -0.56 6.30 10.66
N ASN A 71 -1.35 5.88 11.63
CA ASN A 71 -2.57 6.55 12.11
C ASN A 71 -3.51 7.00 10.98
N HIS A 72 -3.69 6.12 10.00
CA HIS A 72 -4.56 6.39 8.86
C HIS A 72 -6.04 6.47 9.25
N SER A 73 -6.84 7.15 8.43
CA SER A 73 -8.30 7.12 8.56
C SER A 73 -8.85 5.70 8.33
N PRO A 74 -10.03 5.37 8.88
CA PRO A 74 -10.63 4.05 8.70
C PRO A 74 -10.79 3.64 7.23
N ILE A 75 -11.18 4.57 6.35
CA ILE A 75 -11.32 4.30 4.92
C ILE A 75 -9.98 3.96 4.24
N ARG A 76 -8.86 4.51 4.69
CA ARG A 76 -7.54 4.11 4.18
C ARG A 76 -7.17 2.70 4.61
N TYR A 77 -7.55 2.28 5.82
CA TYR A 77 -7.39 0.89 6.24
C TYR A 77 -8.18 -0.07 5.35
N TYR A 78 -9.41 0.29 4.96
CA TYR A 78 -10.19 -0.48 3.99
C TYR A 78 -9.40 -0.69 2.69
N TYR A 79 -8.93 0.38 2.04
CA TYR A 79 -8.22 0.26 0.76
C TYR A 79 -6.91 -0.50 0.89
N ARG A 80 -6.10 -0.20 1.90
CA ARG A 80 -4.81 -0.87 2.11
C ARG A 80 -4.95 -2.37 2.23
N TYR A 81 -5.87 -2.83 3.06
CA TYR A 81 -6.06 -4.27 3.30
C TYR A 81 -6.77 -4.96 2.14
N ARG A 82 -7.73 -4.30 1.49
CA ARG A 82 -8.35 -4.78 0.27
C ARG A 82 -7.31 -5.01 -0.83
N ASN A 83 -6.50 -4.00 -1.10
CA ASN A 83 -5.54 -4.02 -2.19
C ASN A 83 -4.38 -4.98 -1.90
N ALA A 84 -3.84 -5.01 -0.67
CA ALA A 84 -2.81 -5.98 -0.28
C ALA A 84 -3.31 -7.42 -0.43
N TYR A 85 -4.55 -7.70 0.01
CA TYR A 85 -5.16 -9.01 -0.15
C TYR A 85 -5.34 -9.36 -1.64
N TYR A 86 -5.89 -8.44 -2.44
CA TYR A 86 -6.13 -8.65 -3.86
C TYR A 86 -4.84 -8.91 -4.63
N LEU A 87 -3.83 -8.08 -4.46
CA LEU A 87 -2.55 -8.24 -5.15
C LEU A 87 -1.86 -9.56 -4.79
N TYR A 88 -1.88 -9.96 -3.53
CA TYR A 88 -1.29 -11.21 -3.08
C TYR A 88 -2.03 -12.45 -3.60
N HIS A 89 -3.36 -12.46 -3.61
CA HIS A 89 -4.14 -13.65 -3.95
C HIS A 89 -4.46 -13.77 -5.44
N PHE A 90 -4.53 -12.65 -6.18
CA PHE A 90 -5.05 -12.64 -7.54
C PHE A 90 -4.09 -12.07 -8.59
N VAL A 91 -2.98 -11.41 -8.19
CA VAL A 91 -1.99 -10.86 -9.12
C VAL A 91 -0.69 -11.64 -9.07
N ASP A 92 0.05 -11.59 -7.98
CA ASP A 92 1.29 -12.36 -7.82
C ASP A 92 1.60 -12.61 -6.33
N ARG A 93 1.39 -13.85 -5.92
CA ARG A 93 1.58 -14.28 -4.54
C ARG A 93 3.02 -14.16 -4.06
N GLN A 94 3.98 -14.47 -4.92
CA GLN A 94 5.39 -14.47 -4.55
C GLN A 94 5.90 -13.03 -4.41
N PHE A 95 5.55 -12.18 -5.35
CA PHE A 95 5.99 -10.78 -5.35
C PHE A 95 5.40 -9.99 -4.18
N PHE A 96 4.09 -10.09 -3.94
CA PHE A 96 3.37 -9.30 -2.93
C PHE A 96 3.36 -9.94 -1.52
N LYS A 97 4.01 -11.09 -1.32
CA LYS A 97 4.03 -11.82 -0.05
C LYS A 97 4.46 -10.95 1.13
N LYS A 98 5.58 -10.25 0.99
CA LYS A 98 6.14 -9.41 2.06
C LYS A 98 5.18 -8.28 2.46
N GLU A 99 4.62 -7.57 1.49
CA GLU A 99 3.71 -6.46 1.73
C GLU A 99 2.38 -6.94 2.32
N TYR A 100 1.87 -8.07 1.85
CA TYR A 100 0.67 -8.69 2.41
C TYR A 100 0.83 -9.03 3.89
N TYR A 101 1.86 -9.78 4.29
CA TYR A 101 2.07 -10.13 5.70
C TYR A 101 2.42 -8.93 6.57
N LYS A 102 3.11 -7.94 6.04
CA LYS A 102 3.35 -6.69 6.74
C LYS A 102 2.04 -5.97 7.10
N GLU A 103 1.09 -5.89 6.15
CA GLU A 103 -0.23 -5.31 6.46
C GLU A 103 -1.03 -6.19 7.43
N MET A 104 -1.17 -7.48 7.14
CA MET A 104 -2.03 -8.37 7.92
C MET A 104 -1.55 -8.56 9.38
N ILE A 105 -0.25 -8.52 9.62
CA ILE A 105 0.32 -8.78 10.95
C ILE A 105 0.87 -7.49 11.57
N VAL A 106 1.94 -6.93 10.97
CA VAL A 106 2.70 -5.86 11.63
C VAL A 106 1.86 -4.59 11.77
N ASN A 107 1.20 -4.14 10.70
CA ASN A 107 0.42 -2.91 10.72
C ASN A 107 -0.89 -3.08 11.51
N THR A 108 -1.48 -4.28 11.52
CA THR A 108 -2.63 -4.59 12.40
C THR A 108 -2.24 -4.49 13.87
N LEU A 109 -1.12 -5.09 14.27
CA LEU A 109 -0.64 -5.01 15.65
C LEU A 109 -0.33 -3.56 16.06
N LYS A 110 0.37 -2.81 15.21
CA LYS A 110 0.64 -1.39 15.47
C LYS A 110 -0.66 -0.58 15.64
N MET A 111 -1.63 -0.79 14.78
CA MET A 111 -2.94 -0.13 14.86
C MET A 111 -3.66 -0.48 16.16
N LEU A 112 -3.67 -1.75 16.56
CA LEU A 112 -4.35 -2.21 17.79
C LEU A 112 -3.68 -1.71 19.06
N ILE A 113 -2.36 -1.50 19.07
CA ILE A 113 -1.63 -1.08 20.26
C ILE A 113 -1.57 0.45 20.39
N TYR A 114 -1.34 1.16 19.29
CA TYR A 114 -0.93 2.56 19.35
C TYR A 114 -1.95 3.56 18.78
N GLU A 115 -2.96 3.10 18.01
CA GLU A 115 -3.88 4.02 17.36
C GLU A 115 -5.25 4.10 18.05
N LYS A 116 -5.95 5.21 17.82
CA LYS A 116 -7.34 5.40 18.29
C LYS A 116 -8.35 4.82 17.30
N ASN A 117 -9.61 4.69 17.75
CA ASN A 117 -10.74 4.19 16.95
C ASN A 117 -10.52 2.79 16.35
N GLN A 118 -9.86 1.91 17.08
CA GLN A 118 -9.47 0.56 16.65
C GLN A 118 -10.65 -0.27 16.14
N LYS A 119 -11.80 -0.22 16.83
CA LYS A 119 -13.01 -0.97 16.43
C LYS A 119 -13.48 -0.60 15.03
N VAL A 120 -13.53 0.71 14.73
CA VAL A 120 -13.95 1.21 13.41
C VAL A 120 -12.92 0.84 12.34
N LYS A 121 -11.62 1.02 12.63
CA LYS A 121 -10.53 0.64 11.73
C LYS A 121 -10.56 -0.86 11.42
N PHE A 122 -10.75 -1.70 12.45
CA PHE A 122 -10.82 -3.15 12.28
C PHE A 122 -12.05 -3.60 11.47
N SER A 123 -13.20 -2.95 11.67
CA SER A 123 -14.39 -3.17 10.84
C SER A 123 -14.11 -2.88 9.36
N MET A 124 -13.42 -1.78 9.07
CA MET A 124 -13.04 -1.40 7.71
C MET A 124 -12.00 -2.34 7.10
N ILE A 125 -11.06 -2.85 7.88
CA ILE A 125 -10.12 -3.91 7.47
C ILE A 125 -10.89 -5.15 7.05
N ARG A 126 -11.80 -5.65 7.89
CA ARG A 126 -12.62 -6.83 7.57
C ARG A 126 -13.43 -6.63 6.28
N LYS A 127 -14.07 -5.48 6.15
CA LYS A 127 -14.85 -5.11 4.95
C LYS A 127 -13.95 -5.11 3.70
N GLY A 128 -12.76 -4.51 3.78
CA GLY A 128 -11.80 -4.48 2.67
C GLY A 128 -11.38 -5.88 2.22
N ILE A 129 -11.03 -6.76 3.17
CA ILE A 129 -10.65 -8.15 2.87
C ILE A 129 -11.83 -8.91 2.24
N GLN A 130 -13.05 -8.71 2.75
CA GLN A 130 -14.24 -9.34 2.20
C GLN A 130 -14.52 -8.89 0.76
N ASP A 131 -14.44 -7.59 0.49
CA ASP A 131 -14.64 -7.04 -0.85
C ASP A 131 -13.55 -7.53 -1.81
N ALA A 132 -12.30 -7.65 -1.37
CA ALA A 132 -11.23 -8.25 -2.17
C ALA A 132 -11.52 -9.71 -2.55
N LYS A 133 -12.00 -10.52 -1.60
CA LYS A 133 -12.39 -11.92 -1.86
C LYS A 133 -13.48 -12.02 -2.93
N CYS A 134 -14.42 -11.09 -2.91
CA CYS A 134 -15.49 -10.99 -3.89
C CYS A 134 -15.08 -10.21 -5.16
N LYS A 135 -13.81 -9.81 -5.29
CA LYS A 135 -13.28 -8.97 -6.39
C LYS A 135 -14.04 -7.65 -6.57
N LYS A 136 -14.63 -7.14 -5.48
CA LYS A 136 -15.27 -5.83 -5.46
C LYS A 136 -14.21 -4.76 -5.27
N MET A 137 -13.78 -4.19 -6.38
CA MET A 137 -12.69 -3.23 -6.45
C MET A 137 -13.21 -1.83 -6.79
N GLY A 138 -12.30 -0.85 -6.97
CA GLY A 138 -12.65 0.53 -7.30
C GLY A 138 -12.92 1.41 -6.07
N LYS A 139 -13.68 2.49 -6.26
CA LYS A 139 -14.05 3.42 -5.19
C LYS A 139 -15.03 2.75 -4.21
N PHE A 140 -14.83 3.01 -2.92
CA PHE A 140 -15.77 2.58 -1.88
C PHE A 140 -17.06 3.40 -1.96
N ASN A 141 -18.19 2.71 -2.04
CA ASN A 141 -19.53 3.29 -2.05
C ASN A 141 -20.25 2.93 -0.76
#